data_b3c90e3223cf84a04fc0234cf1fdb5da
#
_entry.id   b3c90e3223cf84a04fc0234cf1fdb5da
#
_cell.length_a   1.000
_cell.length_b   1.000
_cell.length_c   1.000
_cell.angle_alpha   90.00
_cell.angle_beta   90.00
_cell.angle_gamma   90.00
#
_symmetry.space_group_name_H-M   'P 1'
#
loop_
_entity.id
_entity.type
_entity.pdbx_description
1 polymer ?
#
loop_
_entity_poly.entity_id
_entity_poly.type
_entity_poly.pdbx_seq_one_letter_code
_entity_poly.pdbx_strand_id
1 'polypeptide(L)'
;MEDCVFCRIIKGIAPASVVYTDEKVVALMDIQPVNPGHVLIIPKAHAAQLSELDEETGAHMFRIAMRIAEALRRSDIKCEGINLFLADGEVAFQDVFHVHLHIIPRFRGDGFEIKVGPQYGLKTDRETLDKIAEKIRGPALDFAY
;
A
#
# COMPACT_ATOMS: atom_id res chain seq x y z
N MET A 1 -15.33 -13.98 0.95
CA MET A 1 -15.60 -12.69 0.28
C MET A 1 -16.77 -11.93 0.88
N GLU A 2 -17.82 -12.60 1.33
CA GLU A 2 -18.93 -11.93 2.03
C GLU A 2 -18.51 -11.24 3.32
N ASP A 3 -17.48 -11.76 4.00
CA ASP A 3 -16.94 -11.18 5.24
C ASP A 3 -15.90 -10.07 5.01
N CYS A 4 -15.49 -9.82 3.76
CA CYS A 4 -14.49 -8.79 3.45
C CYS A 4 -15.15 -7.40 3.47
N VAL A 5 -14.69 -6.54 4.39
CA VAL A 5 -15.20 -5.17 4.52
C VAL A 5 -15.02 -4.36 3.22
N PHE A 6 -13.90 -4.53 2.53
CA PHE A 6 -13.65 -3.82 1.27
C PHE A 6 -14.53 -4.31 0.14
N CYS A 7 -14.79 -5.62 0.04
CA CYS A 7 -15.76 -6.14 -0.92
C CYS A 7 -17.16 -5.59 -0.65
N ARG A 8 -17.54 -5.43 0.60
CA ARG A 8 -18.83 -4.85 0.98
C ARG A 8 -18.93 -3.37 0.61
N ILE A 9 -17.85 -2.62 0.80
CA ILE A 9 -17.76 -1.22 0.37
C ILE A 9 -17.90 -1.11 -1.15
N ILE A 10 -17.15 -1.92 -1.89
CA ILE A 10 -17.17 -1.93 -3.36
C ILE A 10 -18.57 -2.24 -3.90
N LYS A 11 -19.31 -3.11 -3.21
CA LYS A 11 -20.72 -3.44 -3.55
C LYS A 11 -21.72 -2.39 -3.07
N GLY A 12 -21.29 -1.36 -2.36
CA GLY A 12 -22.19 -0.35 -1.79
C GLY A 12 -23.00 -0.81 -0.58
N ILE A 13 -22.62 -1.93 0.05
CA ILE A 13 -23.29 -2.48 1.24
C ILE A 13 -22.79 -1.81 2.51
N ALA A 14 -21.50 -1.45 2.56
CA ALA A 14 -20.89 -0.74 3.68
C ALA A 14 -20.53 0.68 3.28
N PRO A 15 -20.67 1.68 4.18
CA PRO A 15 -20.36 3.06 3.87
C PRO A 15 -18.86 3.31 3.76
N ALA A 16 -18.47 4.27 2.93
CA ALA A 16 -17.10 4.77 2.83
C ALA A 16 -17.09 6.20 2.28
N SER A 17 -16.06 6.96 2.63
CA SER A 17 -15.81 8.28 2.06
C SER A 17 -14.87 8.11 0.86
N VAL A 18 -15.43 8.09 -0.33
CA VAL A 18 -14.70 7.82 -1.57
C VAL A 18 -14.02 9.08 -2.08
N VAL A 19 -12.72 8.97 -2.38
CA VAL A 19 -11.90 10.03 -2.97
C VAL A 19 -11.86 9.91 -4.49
N TYR A 20 -11.77 8.68 -4.99
CA TYR A 20 -11.67 8.38 -6.41
C TYR A 20 -12.18 6.96 -6.68
N THR A 21 -12.74 6.74 -7.84
CA THR A 21 -13.10 5.40 -8.29
C THR A 21 -13.05 5.30 -9.81
N ASP A 22 -12.65 4.16 -10.31
CA ASP A 22 -12.70 3.80 -11.73
C ASP A 22 -13.07 2.31 -11.88
N GLU A 23 -12.84 1.73 -13.06
CA GLU A 23 -13.19 0.33 -13.31
C GLU A 23 -12.38 -0.66 -12.46
N LYS A 24 -11.13 -0.30 -12.12
CA LYS A 24 -10.18 -1.22 -11.47
C LYS A 24 -10.01 -0.99 -9.97
N VAL A 25 -10.12 0.25 -9.51
CA VAL A 25 -9.81 0.62 -8.13
C VAL A 25 -10.84 1.55 -7.51
N VAL A 26 -10.88 1.56 -6.21
CA VAL A 26 -11.52 2.59 -5.40
C VAL A 26 -10.50 3.15 -4.41
N ALA A 27 -10.47 4.46 -4.25
CA ALA A 27 -9.68 5.13 -3.22
C ALA A 27 -10.63 5.76 -2.22
N LEU A 28 -10.42 5.48 -0.94
CA LEU A 28 -11.30 5.93 0.13
C LEU A 28 -10.51 6.33 1.36
N MET A 29 -11.15 7.09 2.25
CA MET A 29 -10.54 7.53 3.50
C MET A 29 -10.41 6.36 4.46
N ASP A 30 -9.26 6.25 5.10
CA ASP A 30 -9.09 5.34 6.24
C ASP A 30 -9.90 5.89 7.43
N ILE A 31 -10.72 5.03 8.04
CA ILE A 31 -11.54 5.41 9.20
C ILE A 31 -10.73 5.47 10.51
N GLN A 32 -9.52 4.91 10.52
CA GLN A 32 -8.56 4.97 11.62
C GLN A 32 -7.25 5.57 11.12
N PRO A 33 -7.27 6.85 10.70
CA PRO A 33 -6.14 7.43 10.00
C PRO A 33 -4.92 7.63 10.91
N VAL A 34 -3.73 7.45 10.35
CA VAL A 34 -2.48 7.87 10.99
C VAL A 34 -2.47 9.39 11.14
N ASN A 35 -2.86 10.09 10.07
CA ASN A 35 -3.03 11.54 10.04
C ASN A 35 -4.25 11.89 9.17
N PRO A 36 -4.85 13.08 9.34
CA PRO A 36 -5.91 13.53 8.44
C PRO A 36 -5.45 13.50 6.97
N GLY A 37 -6.25 12.89 6.11
CA GLY A 37 -5.91 12.69 4.70
C GLY A 37 -5.32 11.31 4.37
N HIS A 38 -5.24 10.41 5.32
CA HIS A 38 -4.82 9.03 5.09
C HIS A 38 -5.82 8.31 4.18
N VAL A 39 -5.38 7.94 2.98
CA VAL A 39 -6.19 7.32 1.93
C VAL A 39 -5.76 5.86 1.73
N LEU A 40 -6.73 5.01 1.42
CA LEU A 40 -6.52 3.63 0.98
C LEU A 40 -6.88 3.51 -0.49
N ILE A 41 -6.03 2.88 -1.29
CA ILE A 41 -6.36 2.43 -2.64
C ILE A 41 -6.58 0.94 -2.63
N ILE A 42 -7.73 0.50 -3.10
CA ILE A 42 -8.19 -0.87 -3.02
C ILE A 42 -8.57 -1.35 -4.42
N PRO A 43 -8.03 -2.51 -4.89
CA PRO A 43 -8.49 -3.08 -6.15
C PRO A 43 -9.92 -3.59 -6.01
N LYS A 44 -10.76 -3.36 -7.01
CA LYS A 44 -12.16 -3.83 -7.00
C LYS A 44 -12.26 -5.34 -7.06
N ALA A 45 -11.36 -5.98 -7.82
CA ALA A 45 -11.21 -7.43 -7.80
C ALA A 45 -10.57 -7.86 -6.48
N HIS A 46 -11.18 -8.82 -5.79
CA HIS A 46 -10.64 -9.33 -4.53
C HIS A 46 -9.35 -10.10 -4.78
N ALA A 47 -8.29 -9.68 -4.12
CA ALA A 47 -7.02 -10.39 -4.02
C ALA A 47 -6.58 -10.28 -2.56
N ALA A 48 -6.37 -11.39 -1.89
CA ALA A 48 -5.98 -11.37 -0.48
C ALA A 48 -4.55 -10.85 -0.32
N GLN A 49 -3.67 -11.23 -1.21
CA GLN A 49 -2.24 -10.89 -1.19
C GLN A 49 -1.75 -10.51 -2.59
N LEU A 50 -0.53 -9.95 -2.67
CA LEU A 50 0.08 -9.54 -3.95
C LEU A 50 0.20 -10.67 -4.97
N SER A 51 0.44 -11.90 -4.51
CA SER A 51 0.54 -13.07 -5.40
C SER A 51 -0.76 -13.37 -6.17
N GLU A 52 -1.88 -12.87 -5.69
CA GLU A 52 -3.20 -13.02 -6.31
C GLU A 52 -3.61 -11.79 -7.11
N LEU A 53 -2.88 -10.69 -6.98
CA LEU A 53 -3.19 -9.43 -7.65
C LEU A 53 -2.62 -9.45 -9.06
N ASP A 54 -3.46 -9.08 -10.02
CA ASP A 54 -3.05 -8.84 -11.39
C ASP A 54 -2.06 -7.66 -11.48
N GLU A 55 -0.96 -7.84 -12.20
CA GLU A 55 0.12 -6.86 -12.31
C GLU A 55 -0.32 -5.52 -12.89
N GLU A 56 -1.21 -5.54 -13.88
CA GLU A 56 -1.74 -4.29 -14.47
C GLU A 56 -2.55 -3.50 -13.45
N THR A 57 -3.33 -4.20 -12.63
CA THR A 57 -4.08 -3.58 -11.54
C THR A 57 -3.14 -3.02 -10.49
N GLY A 58 -2.09 -3.76 -10.13
CA GLY A 58 -1.05 -3.27 -9.21
C GLY A 58 -0.35 -2.01 -9.73
N ALA A 59 0.04 -2.01 -11.00
CA ALA A 59 0.62 -0.83 -11.65
C ALA A 59 -0.35 0.35 -11.67
N HIS A 60 -1.63 0.09 -11.93
CA HIS A 60 -2.67 1.11 -11.92
C HIS A 60 -2.89 1.70 -10.53
N MET A 61 -2.87 0.86 -9.48
CA MET A 61 -2.94 1.33 -8.09
C MET A 61 -1.82 2.33 -7.79
N PHE A 62 -0.60 2.05 -8.22
CA PHE A 62 0.53 2.95 -8.03
C PHE A 62 0.35 4.25 -8.81
N ARG A 63 -0.17 4.19 -10.05
CA ARG A 63 -0.49 5.38 -10.84
C ARG A 63 -1.49 6.28 -10.11
N ILE A 64 -2.55 5.71 -9.56
CA ILE A 64 -3.54 6.47 -8.79
C ILE A 64 -2.94 7.01 -7.50
N ALA A 65 -2.05 6.25 -6.84
CA ALA A 65 -1.32 6.72 -5.67
C ALA A 65 -0.53 8.00 -5.96
N MET A 66 0.16 8.07 -7.09
CA MET A 66 0.91 9.27 -7.50
C MET A 66 -0.02 10.48 -7.66
N ARG A 67 -1.19 10.29 -8.26
CA ARG A 67 -2.18 11.36 -8.46
C ARG A 67 -2.78 11.84 -7.13
N ILE A 68 -3.09 10.92 -6.23
CA ILE A 68 -3.62 11.26 -4.89
C ILE A 68 -2.54 11.96 -4.06
N ALA A 69 -1.29 11.52 -4.14
CA ALA A 69 -0.17 12.18 -3.48
C ALA A 69 -0.04 13.64 -3.90
N GLU A 70 -0.17 13.91 -5.20
CA GLU A 70 -0.15 15.27 -5.74
C GLU A 70 -1.37 16.08 -5.26
N ALA A 71 -2.55 15.46 -5.25
CA ALA A 71 -3.76 16.11 -4.75
C ALA A 71 -3.65 16.49 -3.26
N LEU A 72 -3.08 15.62 -2.43
CA LEU A 72 -2.81 15.90 -1.03
C LEU A 72 -1.89 17.10 -0.85
N ARG A 73 -0.80 17.17 -1.64
CA ARG A 73 0.15 18.29 -1.60
C ARG A 73 -0.45 19.62 -2.01
N ARG A 74 -1.42 19.60 -2.91
CA ARG A 74 -2.12 20.79 -3.41
C ARG A 74 -3.31 21.21 -2.55
N SER A 75 -3.77 20.31 -1.67
CA SER A 75 -4.87 20.61 -0.76
C SER A 75 -4.38 21.43 0.45
N ASP A 76 -5.31 21.83 1.29
CA ASP A 76 -5.02 22.47 2.59
C ASP A 76 -4.76 21.44 3.70
N ILE A 77 -4.76 20.14 3.39
CA ILE A 77 -4.37 19.09 4.32
C ILE A 77 -2.87 19.22 4.63
N LYS A 78 -2.54 19.16 5.92
CA LYS A 78 -1.14 19.24 6.34
C LYS A 78 -0.36 18.03 5.82
N CYS A 79 0.56 18.27 4.89
CA CYS A 79 1.31 17.24 4.19
C CYS A 79 2.69 17.76 3.80
N GLU A 80 3.69 17.45 4.61
CA GLU A 80 5.09 17.80 4.35
C GLU A 80 5.85 16.65 3.67
N GLY A 81 5.31 15.44 3.77
CA GLY A 81 5.82 14.22 3.16
C GLY A 81 4.72 13.18 3.03
N ILE A 82 5.00 12.09 2.33
CA ILE A 82 4.05 11.01 2.11
C ILE A 82 4.77 9.68 2.25
N ASN A 83 4.17 8.77 3.01
CA ASN A 83 4.54 7.36 2.96
C ASN A 83 3.49 6.59 2.17
N LEU A 84 3.96 5.73 1.27
CA LEU A 84 3.17 4.66 0.68
C LEU A 84 3.50 3.38 1.45
N PHE A 85 2.47 2.66 1.89
CA PHE A 85 2.64 1.46 2.69
C PHE A 85 1.66 0.39 2.21
N LEU A 86 2.17 -0.79 1.91
CA LEU A 86 1.37 -1.96 1.57
C LEU A 86 1.87 -3.15 2.39
N ALA A 87 0.99 -3.71 3.20
CA ALA A 87 1.27 -4.92 3.97
C ALA A 87 0.83 -6.15 3.17
N ASP A 88 1.76 -7.05 2.91
CA ASP A 88 1.53 -8.30 2.21
C ASP A 88 1.83 -9.46 3.17
N GLY A 89 0.79 -9.99 3.78
CA GLY A 89 0.87 -11.04 4.79
C GLY A 89 0.77 -10.54 6.23
N GLU A 90 0.34 -11.42 7.11
CA GLU A 90 0.10 -11.11 8.54
C GLU A 90 1.35 -10.60 9.26
N VAL A 91 2.50 -11.24 9.02
CA VAL A 91 3.78 -10.84 9.64
C VAL A 91 4.23 -9.45 9.21
N ALA A 92 3.76 -9.00 8.04
CA ALA A 92 3.99 -7.65 7.51
C ALA A 92 2.90 -6.65 7.92
N PHE A 93 2.05 -6.98 8.92
CA PHE A 93 0.96 -6.18 9.47
C PHE A 93 -0.26 -6.04 8.57
N GLN A 94 -0.49 -6.98 7.66
CA GLN A 94 -1.75 -7.02 6.92
C GLN A 94 -2.89 -7.39 7.87
N ASP A 95 -3.85 -6.49 8.04
CA ASP A 95 -5.00 -6.65 8.94
C ASP A 95 -6.29 -7.02 8.17
N VAL A 96 -6.44 -6.54 6.95
CA VAL A 96 -7.53 -6.92 6.05
C VAL A 96 -6.96 -7.70 4.87
N PHE A 97 -7.45 -8.94 4.66
CA PHE A 97 -6.97 -9.80 3.58
C PHE A 97 -7.68 -9.49 2.26
N HIS A 98 -7.49 -8.29 1.82
CA HIS A 98 -7.80 -7.70 0.54
C HIS A 98 -6.74 -6.62 0.32
N VAL A 99 -5.92 -6.79 -0.70
CA VAL A 99 -4.78 -5.88 -0.96
C VAL A 99 -5.22 -4.43 -0.91
N HIS A 100 -4.50 -3.61 -0.17
CA HIS A 100 -4.76 -2.18 -0.10
C HIS A 100 -3.45 -1.42 0.11
N LEU A 101 -3.34 -0.32 -0.62
CA LEU A 101 -2.19 0.57 -0.57
C LEU A 101 -2.54 1.81 0.24
N HIS A 102 -1.82 2.01 1.35
CA HIS A 102 -1.94 3.19 2.18
C HIS A 102 -1.19 4.36 1.57
N ILE A 103 -1.81 5.53 1.55
CA ILE A 103 -1.19 6.82 1.26
C ILE A 103 -1.32 7.65 2.51
N ILE A 104 -0.20 7.88 3.18
CA ILE A 104 -0.18 8.50 4.51
C ILE A 104 0.51 9.86 4.40
N PRO A 105 -0.24 10.98 4.51
CA PRO A 105 0.38 12.29 4.61
C PRO A 105 1.11 12.42 5.93
N ARG A 106 2.33 12.94 5.86
CA ARG A 106 3.21 13.06 7.01
C ARG A 106 3.59 14.51 7.24
N PHE A 107 3.79 14.86 8.50
CA PHE A 107 4.31 16.15 8.90
C PHE A 107 5.20 16.02 10.14
N ARG A 108 6.07 16.98 10.32
CA ARG A 108 7.01 17.00 11.44
C ARG A 108 6.28 17.03 12.76
N GLY A 109 6.63 16.08 13.65
CA GLY A 109 6.00 15.97 14.96
C GLY A 109 4.63 15.25 14.96
N ASP A 110 4.27 14.52 13.91
CA ASP A 110 3.00 13.81 13.82
C ASP A 110 2.90 12.55 14.71
N GLY A 111 4.00 12.15 15.34
CA GLY A 111 4.01 11.02 16.27
C GLY A 111 4.04 9.63 15.64
N PHE A 112 4.04 9.53 14.32
CA PHE A 112 4.15 8.24 13.64
C PHE A 112 5.62 7.89 13.42
N GLU A 113 6.02 6.67 13.81
CA GLU A 113 7.39 6.18 13.68
C GLU A 113 7.39 4.76 13.12
N ILE A 114 8.43 4.46 12.34
CA ILE A 114 8.75 3.09 11.93
C ILE A 114 9.76 2.53 12.93
N LYS A 115 9.36 1.50 13.66
CA LYS A 115 10.26 0.80 14.58
C LYS A 115 11.05 -0.24 13.82
N VAL A 116 12.36 -0.26 14.05
CA VAL A 116 13.29 -1.19 13.42
C VAL A 116 13.98 -2.04 14.47
N GLY A 117 14.44 -3.21 14.06
CA GLY A 117 15.16 -4.12 14.94
C GLY A 117 16.62 -3.66 15.20
N PRO A 118 17.31 -4.30 16.16
CA PRO A 118 18.67 -3.91 16.56
C PRO A 118 19.72 -4.09 15.46
N GLN A 119 19.42 -4.85 14.42
CA GLN A 119 20.31 -5.07 13.28
C GLN A 119 20.19 -3.97 12.21
N TYR A 120 19.22 -3.08 12.33
CA TYR A 120 19.05 -2.01 11.37
C TYR A 120 20.24 -1.04 11.38
N GLY A 121 20.71 -0.69 10.21
CA GLY A 121 21.87 0.21 10.05
C GLY A 121 23.22 -0.49 10.06
N LEU A 122 23.29 -1.79 10.40
CA LEU A 122 24.51 -2.57 10.24
C LEU A 122 24.73 -2.89 8.76
N LYS A 123 25.92 -2.57 8.28
CA LYS A 123 26.29 -2.84 6.87
C LYS A 123 26.59 -4.33 6.70
N THR A 124 26.01 -4.94 5.70
CA THR A 124 26.34 -6.28 5.25
C THR A 124 27.49 -6.20 4.24
N ASP A 125 28.41 -7.14 4.27
CA ASP A 125 29.52 -7.19 3.31
C ASP A 125 29.04 -7.46 1.87
N ARG A 126 29.84 -7.06 0.88
CA ARG A 126 29.48 -7.14 -0.53
C ARG A 126 29.24 -8.57 -1.00
N GLU A 127 30.08 -9.50 -0.60
CA GLU A 127 29.96 -10.91 -1.01
C GLU A 127 28.62 -11.53 -0.55
N THR A 128 28.22 -11.27 0.69
CA THR A 128 26.94 -11.74 1.22
C THR A 128 25.77 -11.13 0.45
N LEU A 129 25.81 -9.82 0.17
CA LEU A 129 24.77 -9.14 -0.62
C LEU A 129 24.66 -9.73 -2.02
N ASP A 130 25.79 -9.99 -2.68
CA ASP A 130 25.80 -10.56 -4.04
C ASP A 130 25.18 -11.96 -4.07
N LYS A 131 25.49 -12.80 -3.08
CA LYS A 131 24.88 -14.13 -2.94
C LYS A 131 23.36 -14.06 -2.72
N ILE A 132 22.89 -13.13 -1.90
CA ILE A 132 21.46 -12.93 -1.68
C ILE A 132 20.78 -12.43 -2.96
N ALA A 133 21.41 -11.46 -3.65
CA ALA A 133 20.91 -10.93 -4.91
C ALA A 133 20.76 -12.03 -5.98
N GLU A 134 21.73 -12.95 -6.07
CA GLU A 134 21.65 -14.10 -6.97
C GLU A 134 20.45 -15.00 -6.69
N LYS A 135 20.16 -15.25 -5.41
CA LYS A 135 18.99 -16.04 -5.01
C LYS A 135 17.67 -15.39 -5.44
N ILE A 136 17.61 -14.07 -5.40
CA ILE A 136 16.40 -13.31 -5.80
C ILE A 136 16.29 -13.26 -7.33
N ARG A 137 17.42 -13.04 -8.05
CA ARG A 137 17.45 -12.98 -9.52
C ARG A 137 17.20 -14.32 -10.21
N GLY A 138 17.27 -15.42 -9.52
CA GLY A 138 17.07 -16.75 -10.09
C GLY A 138 15.69 -16.92 -10.72
N PRO A 139 15.15 -18.16 -10.80
CA PRO A 139 13.88 -18.44 -11.46
C PRO A 139 12.70 -17.59 -10.95
N ALA A 140 12.83 -17.01 -9.78
CA ALA A 140 11.79 -16.15 -9.17
C ALA A 140 11.53 -14.85 -9.94
N LEU A 141 12.52 -14.33 -10.67
CA LEU A 141 12.38 -13.11 -11.49
C LEU A 141 12.46 -13.39 -12.99
N ASP A 142 12.37 -14.63 -13.39
CA ASP A 142 12.33 -15.00 -14.80
C ASP A 142 10.93 -14.73 -15.34
N PHE A 143 10.64 -13.46 -15.59
CA PHE A 143 9.41 -13.05 -16.27
C PHE A 143 9.59 -13.30 -17.76
N ALA A 144 8.91 -14.30 -18.29
CA ALA A 144 8.77 -14.44 -19.72
C ALA A 144 7.89 -13.29 -20.24
N TYR A 145 8.51 -12.31 -20.86
CA TYR A 145 7.81 -11.27 -21.62
C TYR A 145 7.57 -11.77 -23.05
#